data_5cb11e9d7b91f3f5c054ea529c6659a4
#
_entry.id   5cb11e9d7b91f3f5c054ea529c6659a4
#
_cell.length_a   1.000
_cell.length_b   1.000
_cell.length_c   1.000
_cell.angle_alpha   90.00
_cell.angle_beta   90.00
_cell.angle_gamma   90.00
#
_symmetry.space_group_name_H-M   'P 1'
#
loop_
_entity.id
_entity.type
_entity.pdbx_description
1 polymer ?
#
loop_
_entity_poly.entity_id
_entity_poly.type
_entity_poly.pdbx_seq_one_letter_code
_entity_poly.pdbx_strand_id
1 'polypeptide(L)'
;NSDLADARQAKAEKYLQKQLKKAKVNATIESNVTAEDWAGFQAAMEASNIQDKELVLRVLSMYTDPEEREAQIKNLSAVYKTIAEEILPALRRSRLILTTDLIGKSDEEIAALAKNNPAGLSVEELLYAATLTNNLAEKLDIYKKAVAQYSNDYRTHNNLGMVYFTQGNVAEARRCYAKALQLAPNNADVNYNAGIAAMAENDVKQAEQYLGKAAGTAGDINAAMGTLYTMKGDYNSAKTAYGNEATNNAAVQ
;
A
#
# COMPACT_ATOMS: atom_id res chain seq x y z
N ASN A 1 -23.36 -4.74 37.28
CA ASN A 1 -22.38 -3.93 36.50
C ASN A 1 -22.73 -3.84 35.02
N SER A 2 -23.36 -4.88 34.40
CA SER A 2 -23.79 -4.85 32.99
C SER A 2 -24.75 -3.69 32.70
N ASP A 3 -25.77 -3.50 33.52
CA ASP A 3 -26.83 -2.49 33.33
C ASP A 3 -26.28 -1.06 33.21
N LEU A 4 -25.22 -0.76 33.96
CA LEU A 4 -24.59 0.56 33.90
C LEU A 4 -23.74 0.74 32.61
N ALA A 5 -23.10 -0.32 32.15
CA ALA A 5 -22.34 -0.34 30.92
C ALA A 5 -23.28 -0.21 29.71
N ASP A 6 -24.40 -0.95 29.73
CA ASP A 6 -25.45 -0.87 28.70
C ASP A 6 -26.10 0.52 28.64
N ALA A 7 -26.38 1.13 29.79
CA ALA A 7 -26.93 2.48 29.85
C ALA A 7 -25.97 3.55 29.30
N ARG A 8 -24.65 3.36 29.50
CA ARG A 8 -23.62 4.23 28.93
C ARG A 8 -23.51 4.06 27.43
N GLN A 9 -23.52 2.83 26.95
CA GLN A 9 -23.51 2.52 25.54
C GLN A 9 -24.71 3.14 24.83
N ALA A 10 -25.93 2.95 25.33
CA ALA A 10 -27.14 3.51 24.78
C ALA A 10 -27.11 5.05 24.70
N LYS A 11 -26.53 5.71 25.69
CA LYS A 11 -26.31 7.17 25.67
C LYS A 11 -25.30 7.59 24.61
N ALA A 12 -24.19 6.86 24.49
CA ALA A 12 -23.15 7.15 23.50
C ALA A 12 -23.68 6.95 22.07
N GLU A 13 -24.41 5.88 21.82
CA GLU A 13 -25.07 5.61 20.55
C GLU A 13 -26.07 6.70 20.16
N LYS A 14 -26.96 7.06 21.08
CA LYS A 14 -27.94 8.13 20.85
C LYS A 14 -27.27 9.47 20.56
N TYR A 15 -26.16 9.77 21.23
CA TYR A 15 -25.38 10.96 20.96
C TYR A 15 -24.79 10.92 19.55
N LEU A 16 -24.16 9.80 19.17
CA LEU A 16 -23.56 9.60 17.86
C LEU A 16 -24.60 9.71 16.74
N GLN A 17 -25.75 9.01 16.88
CA GLN A 17 -26.87 9.11 15.93
C GLN A 17 -27.31 10.57 15.71
N LYS A 18 -27.40 11.36 16.79
CA LYS A 18 -27.73 12.79 16.70
C LYS A 18 -26.69 13.58 15.94
N GLN A 19 -25.39 13.31 16.16
CA GLN A 19 -24.31 14.00 15.43
C GLN A 19 -24.26 13.62 13.96
N LEU A 20 -24.40 12.34 13.62
CA LEU A 20 -24.46 11.84 12.24
C LEU A 20 -25.64 12.47 11.49
N LYS A 21 -26.83 12.51 12.11
CA LYS A 21 -27.99 13.17 11.53
C LYS A 21 -27.76 14.66 11.28
N LYS A 22 -27.13 15.37 12.22
CA LYS A 22 -26.77 16.79 12.07
C LYS A 22 -25.76 17.01 10.94
N ALA A 23 -24.79 16.10 10.79
CA ALA A 23 -23.79 16.12 9.74
C ALA A 23 -24.29 15.61 8.37
N LYS A 24 -25.55 15.11 8.30
CA LYS A 24 -26.14 14.46 7.10
C LYS A 24 -25.31 13.27 6.60
N VAL A 25 -24.68 12.55 7.52
CA VAL A 25 -23.90 11.33 7.22
C VAL A 25 -24.76 10.12 7.56
N ASN A 26 -24.87 9.20 6.59
CA ASN A 26 -25.45 7.87 6.81
C ASN A 26 -24.33 6.91 7.19
N ALA A 27 -24.44 6.31 8.37
CA ALA A 27 -23.48 5.31 8.84
C ALA A 27 -24.23 4.24 9.63
N THR A 28 -23.77 3.00 9.53
CA THR A 28 -24.21 1.91 10.40
C THR A 28 -23.46 2.02 11.72
N ILE A 29 -24.19 1.94 12.83
CA ILE A 29 -23.60 1.95 14.16
C ILE A 29 -23.63 0.52 14.69
N GLU A 30 -22.45 -0.03 14.90
CA GLU A 30 -22.27 -1.27 15.63
C GLU A 30 -21.81 -0.93 17.05
N SER A 31 -22.47 -1.53 18.03
CA SER A 31 -22.19 -1.25 19.43
C SER A 31 -21.74 -2.50 20.14
N ASN A 32 -20.61 -2.41 20.81
CA ASN A 32 -20.09 -3.46 21.69
C ASN A 32 -19.96 -2.94 23.11
N VAL A 33 -20.43 -3.73 24.08
CA VAL A 33 -20.32 -3.44 25.49
C VAL A 33 -19.30 -4.38 26.12
N THR A 34 -18.28 -3.81 26.74
CA THR A 34 -17.35 -4.55 27.60
C THR A 34 -17.63 -4.12 29.02
N ALA A 35 -18.34 -4.94 29.78
CA ALA A 35 -18.74 -4.63 31.16
C ALA A 35 -17.51 -4.49 32.07
N GLU A 36 -16.49 -5.32 31.82
CA GLU A 36 -15.23 -5.37 32.57
C GLU A 36 -14.06 -5.46 31.59
N ASP A 37 -13.37 -4.34 31.40
CA ASP A 37 -12.19 -4.24 30.50
C ASP A 37 -10.93 -4.67 31.26
N TRP A 38 -10.79 -5.96 31.54
CA TRP A 38 -9.63 -6.51 32.24
C TRP A 38 -8.32 -6.32 31.49
N ALA A 39 -8.34 -6.36 30.16
CA ALA A 39 -7.17 -6.11 29.33
C ALA A 39 -6.74 -4.64 29.41
N GLY A 40 -7.69 -3.72 29.33
CA GLY A 40 -7.44 -2.29 29.53
C GLY A 40 -6.97 -1.97 30.95
N PHE A 41 -7.50 -2.67 31.96
CA PHE A 41 -7.07 -2.54 33.33
C PHE A 41 -5.61 -2.99 33.52
N GLN A 42 -5.25 -4.15 32.98
CA GLN A 42 -3.87 -4.65 33.01
C GLN A 42 -2.91 -3.66 32.36
N ALA A 43 -3.22 -3.20 31.15
CA ALA A 43 -2.38 -2.24 30.44
C ALA A 43 -2.22 -0.91 31.20
N ALA A 44 -3.29 -0.42 31.83
CA ALA A 44 -3.24 0.78 32.65
C ALA A 44 -2.41 0.60 33.92
N MET A 45 -2.50 -0.57 34.58
CA MET A 45 -1.67 -0.92 35.74
C MET A 45 -0.19 -1.03 35.37
N GLU A 46 0.15 -1.69 34.25
CA GLU A 46 1.53 -1.81 33.75
C GLU A 46 2.16 -0.44 33.49
N ALA A 47 1.39 0.47 32.91
CA ALA A 47 1.83 1.84 32.62
C ALA A 47 1.84 2.77 33.83
N SER A 48 1.25 2.39 34.96
CA SER A 48 1.14 3.23 36.15
C SER A 48 2.41 3.21 37.00
N ASN A 49 2.53 4.21 37.87
CA ASN A 49 3.55 4.26 38.93
C ASN A 49 2.98 3.90 40.32
N ILE A 50 1.87 3.18 40.35
CA ILE A 50 1.23 2.78 41.60
C ILE A 50 2.14 1.85 42.35
N GLN A 51 2.34 2.12 43.63
CA GLN A 51 3.08 1.25 44.53
C GLN A 51 2.37 -0.11 44.61
N ASP A 52 3.16 -1.19 44.66
CA ASP A 52 2.64 -2.58 44.69
C ASP A 52 1.82 -3.03 43.45
N LYS A 53 1.98 -2.34 42.31
CA LYS A 53 1.33 -2.74 41.04
C LYS A 53 1.61 -4.19 40.65
N GLU A 54 2.82 -4.69 40.92
CA GLU A 54 3.21 -6.07 40.64
C GLU A 54 2.35 -7.09 41.41
N LEU A 55 1.89 -6.74 42.62
CA LEU A 55 0.97 -7.58 43.38
C LEU A 55 -0.40 -7.68 42.71
N VAL A 56 -0.89 -6.55 42.20
CA VAL A 56 -2.18 -6.50 41.44
C VAL A 56 -2.06 -7.29 40.14
N LEU A 57 -0.97 -7.11 39.38
CA LEU A 57 -0.72 -7.86 38.14
C LEU A 57 -0.62 -9.36 38.39
N ARG A 58 -0.03 -9.76 39.50
CA ARG A 58 0.02 -11.18 39.94
C ARG A 58 -1.39 -11.72 40.23
N VAL A 59 -2.23 -10.98 40.93
CA VAL A 59 -3.63 -11.37 41.17
C VAL A 59 -4.35 -11.53 39.83
N LEU A 60 -4.16 -10.63 38.86
CA LEU A 60 -4.75 -10.77 37.53
C LEU A 60 -4.33 -12.06 36.81
N SER A 61 -3.10 -12.49 36.99
CA SER A 61 -2.58 -13.71 36.38
C SER A 61 -3.03 -15.00 37.06
N MET A 62 -3.32 -14.94 38.36
CA MET A 62 -3.68 -16.10 39.17
C MET A 62 -5.16 -16.47 39.05
N TYR A 63 -6.03 -15.48 38.91
CA TYR A 63 -7.48 -15.69 38.90
C TYR A 63 -7.99 -15.41 37.48
N THR A 64 -8.68 -16.39 36.92
CA THR A 64 -9.31 -16.26 35.58
C THR A 64 -10.77 -15.86 35.68
N ASP A 65 -11.42 -16.19 36.76
CA ASP A 65 -12.81 -15.80 37.02
C ASP A 65 -12.91 -14.31 37.35
N PRO A 66 -13.77 -13.53 36.67
CA PRO A 66 -13.89 -12.09 36.87
C PRO A 66 -14.33 -11.70 38.28
N GLU A 67 -15.26 -12.45 38.91
CA GLU A 67 -15.77 -12.11 40.24
C GLU A 67 -14.72 -12.39 41.31
N GLU A 68 -14.02 -13.52 41.22
CA GLU A 68 -12.89 -13.82 42.10
C GLU A 68 -11.79 -12.80 41.96
N ARG A 69 -11.45 -12.42 40.71
CA ARG A 69 -10.44 -11.42 40.39
C ARG A 69 -10.76 -10.05 41.01
N GLU A 70 -12.00 -9.59 40.85
CA GLU A 70 -12.48 -8.36 41.45
C GLU A 70 -12.43 -8.42 43.00
N ALA A 71 -12.87 -9.52 43.59
CA ALA A 71 -12.86 -9.71 45.05
C ALA A 71 -11.43 -9.68 45.62
N GLN A 72 -10.47 -10.36 44.96
CA GLN A 72 -9.09 -10.38 45.40
C GLN A 72 -8.39 -9.02 45.26
N ILE A 73 -8.67 -8.25 44.19
CA ILE A 73 -8.14 -6.89 44.04
C ILE A 73 -8.73 -5.97 45.11
N LYS A 74 -10.02 -6.07 45.41
CA LYS A 74 -10.67 -5.30 46.48
C LYS A 74 -10.09 -5.62 47.86
N ASN A 75 -9.67 -6.86 48.09
CA ASN A 75 -9.03 -7.28 49.35
C ASN A 75 -7.65 -6.62 49.56
N LEU A 76 -7.03 -6.10 48.49
CA LEU A 76 -5.82 -5.29 48.57
C LEU A 76 -6.18 -3.83 48.94
N SER A 77 -6.77 -3.64 50.11
CA SER A 77 -7.46 -2.40 50.49
C SER A 77 -6.64 -1.11 50.36
N ALA A 78 -5.34 -1.15 50.63
CA ALA A 78 -4.47 0.02 50.51
C ALA A 78 -4.25 0.44 49.03
N VAL A 79 -4.02 -0.54 48.15
CA VAL A 79 -3.79 -0.30 46.71
C VAL A 79 -5.09 -0.07 45.99
N TYR A 80 -6.17 -0.71 46.38
CA TYR A 80 -7.49 -0.59 45.74
C TYR A 80 -8.01 0.86 45.73
N LYS A 81 -7.78 1.63 46.79
CA LYS A 81 -8.21 3.03 46.85
C LYS A 81 -7.53 3.85 45.75
N THR A 82 -6.23 3.69 45.61
CA THR A 82 -5.45 4.37 44.55
C THR A 82 -5.89 3.91 43.15
N ILE A 83 -6.14 2.61 42.95
CA ILE A 83 -6.68 2.09 41.69
C ILE A 83 -8.02 2.71 41.35
N ALA A 84 -8.90 2.82 42.34
CA ALA A 84 -10.24 3.38 42.16
C ALA A 84 -10.20 4.88 41.77
N GLU A 85 -9.21 5.60 42.25
CA GLU A 85 -9.03 7.06 42.00
C GLU A 85 -8.25 7.31 40.70
N GLU A 86 -7.24 6.53 40.35
CA GLU A 86 -6.33 6.80 39.24
C GLU A 86 -6.61 5.97 37.97
N ILE A 87 -6.95 4.68 38.11
CA ILE A 87 -7.08 3.75 37.00
C ILE A 87 -8.52 3.61 36.52
N LEU A 88 -9.45 3.30 37.44
CA LEU A 88 -10.83 2.99 37.05
C LEU A 88 -11.56 4.12 36.33
N PRO A 89 -11.35 5.42 36.62
CA PRO A 89 -11.99 6.49 35.87
C PRO A 89 -11.61 6.52 34.38
N ALA A 90 -10.34 6.21 34.07
CA ALA A 90 -9.85 6.18 32.69
C ALA A 90 -10.43 5.01 31.87
N LEU A 91 -10.85 3.93 32.53
CA LEU A 91 -11.48 2.76 31.90
C LEU A 91 -12.99 2.96 31.68
N ARG A 92 -13.63 3.88 32.41
CA ARG A 92 -15.05 4.23 32.28
C ARG A 92 -15.29 5.15 31.08
N ARG A 93 -14.93 4.69 29.88
CA ARG A 93 -14.99 5.47 28.63
C ARG A 93 -15.82 4.77 27.55
N SER A 94 -16.44 5.55 26.68
CA SER A 94 -16.92 5.09 25.38
C SER A 94 -15.86 5.39 24.34
N ARG A 95 -15.44 4.37 23.57
CA ARG A 95 -14.53 4.54 22.44
C ARG A 95 -15.38 4.56 21.18
N LEU A 96 -15.27 5.64 20.42
CA LEU A 96 -15.86 5.76 19.10
C LEU A 96 -14.79 5.37 18.09
N ILE A 97 -15.06 4.34 17.30
CA ILE A 97 -14.21 3.92 16.18
C ILE A 97 -14.99 4.24 14.92
N LEU A 98 -14.42 5.08 14.06
CA LEU A 98 -14.98 5.37 12.75
C LEU A 98 -14.23 4.52 11.73
N THR A 99 -14.95 3.59 11.13
CA THR A 99 -14.47 2.86 9.95
C THR A 99 -15.13 3.47 8.72
N THR A 100 -14.32 3.91 7.78
CA THR A 100 -14.80 4.47 6.51
C THR A 100 -14.31 3.58 5.39
N ASP A 101 -15.23 3.07 4.60
CA ASP A 101 -14.90 2.45 3.34
C ASP A 101 -14.74 3.54 2.28
N LEU A 102 -13.54 3.66 1.74
CA LEU A 102 -13.30 4.51 0.59
C LEU A 102 -13.81 3.75 -0.65
N ILE A 103 -15.01 4.06 -1.09
CA ILE A 103 -15.54 3.52 -2.34
C ILE A 103 -14.80 4.27 -3.46
N GLY A 104 -13.82 3.60 -4.08
CA GLY A 104 -13.16 4.08 -5.29
C GLY A 104 -14.12 4.08 -6.48
N LYS A 105 -13.68 4.69 -7.59
CA LYS A 105 -14.41 4.60 -8.87
C LYS A 105 -14.38 3.16 -9.39
N SER A 106 -15.46 2.72 -10.03
CA SER A 106 -15.46 1.41 -10.70
C SER A 106 -14.57 1.42 -11.95
N ASP A 107 -14.24 0.23 -12.46
CA ASP A 107 -13.44 0.10 -13.69
C ASP A 107 -14.11 0.79 -14.88
N GLU A 108 -15.43 0.71 -14.98
CA GLU A 108 -16.22 1.37 -16.02
C GLU A 108 -16.18 2.90 -15.88
N GLU A 109 -16.27 3.41 -14.65
CA GLU A 109 -16.15 4.84 -14.37
C GLU A 109 -14.75 5.36 -14.68
N ILE A 110 -13.71 4.62 -14.29
CA ILE A 110 -12.31 4.96 -14.58
C ILE A 110 -12.08 4.97 -16.09
N ALA A 111 -12.51 3.93 -16.81
CA ALA A 111 -12.37 3.85 -18.26
C ALA A 111 -13.11 4.98 -18.98
N ALA A 112 -14.34 5.29 -18.55
CA ALA A 112 -15.14 6.38 -19.11
C ALA A 112 -14.49 7.75 -18.85
N LEU A 113 -13.99 8.00 -17.63
CA LEU A 113 -13.33 9.24 -17.27
C LEU A 113 -11.99 9.40 -18.00
N ALA A 114 -11.18 8.35 -18.11
CA ALA A 114 -9.92 8.39 -18.86
C ALA A 114 -10.13 8.81 -20.32
N LYS A 115 -11.27 8.42 -20.91
CA LYS A 115 -11.64 8.77 -22.28
C LYS A 115 -12.19 10.21 -22.39
N ASN A 116 -13.11 10.59 -21.50
CA ASN A 116 -13.93 11.79 -21.67
C ASN A 116 -13.55 12.96 -20.77
N ASN A 117 -13.04 12.69 -19.56
CA ASN A 117 -12.67 13.70 -18.55
C ASN A 117 -11.51 13.23 -17.66
N PRO A 118 -10.31 13.08 -18.21
CA PRO A 118 -9.15 12.56 -17.46
C PRO A 118 -8.76 13.43 -16.27
N ALA A 119 -9.13 14.71 -16.25
CA ALA A 119 -8.84 15.62 -15.13
C ALA A 119 -9.52 15.18 -13.82
N GLY A 120 -10.56 14.34 -13.88
CA GLY A 120 -11.22 13.76 -12.72
C GLY A 120 -10.53 12.51 -12.15
N LEU A 121 -9.38 12.10 -12.72
CA LEU A 121 -8.62 10.92 -12.29
C LEU A 121 -7.28 11.31 -11.69
N SER A 122 -6.88 10.59 -10.64
CA SER A 122 -5.52 10.62 -10.12
C SER A 122 -4.53 9.99 -11.10
N VAL A 123 -3.23 10.15 -10.87
CA VAL A 123 -2.21 9.48 -11.70
C VAL A 123 -2.33 7.97 -11.62
N GLU A 124 -2.59 7.41 -10.43
CA GLU A 124 -2.81 5.98 -10.22
C GLU A 124 -3.99 5.46 -11.05
N GLU A 125 -5.13 6.17 -11.00
CA GLU A 125 -6.32 5.81 -11.75
C GLU A 125 -6.09 5.92 -13.28
N LEU A 126 -5.35 6.92 -13.76
CA LEU A 126 -5.01 7.02 -15.18
C LEU A 126 -4.06 5.91 -15.64
N LEU A 127 -3.06 5.58 -14.83
CA LEU A 127 -2.16 4.46 -15.13
C LEU A 127 -2.93 3.14 -15.13
N TYR A 128 -3.85 2.96 -14.19
CA TYR A 128 -4.72 1.79 -14.11
C TYR A 128 -5.69 1.72 -15.29
N ALA A 129 -6.31 2.83 -15.69
CA ALA A 129 -7.21 2.88 -16.85
C ALA A 129 -6.60 2.26 -18.11
N ALA A 130 -5.31 2.50 -18.35
CA ALA A 130 -4.61 1.92 -19.48
C ALA A 130 -4.45 0.39 -19.39
N THR A 131 -4.58 -0.21 -18.22
CA THR A 131 -4.55 -1.68 -18.05
C THR A 131 -5.89 -2.33 -18.37
N LEU A 132 -6.98 -1.58 -18.32
CA LEU A 132 -8.34 -2.05 -18.59
C LEU A 132 -8.62 -2.31 -20.09
N THR A 133 -7.73 -1.89 -20.98
CA THR A 133 -7.86 -2.13 -22.42
C THR A 133 -6.64 -2.87 -22.96
N ASN A 134 -6.82 -3.69 -24.01
CA ASN A 134 -5.73 -4.30 -24.77
C ASN A 134 -5.43 -3.53 -26.08
N ASN A 135 -6.20 -2.50 -26.38
CA ASN A 135 -6.04 -1.69 -27.59
C ASN A 135 -4.88 -0.71 -27.40
N LEU A 136 -3.79 -0.89 -28.17
CA LEU A 136 -2.59 -0.05 -28.10
C LEU A 136 -2.86 1.43 -28.43
N ALA A 137 -3.84 1.71 -29.30
CA ALA A 137 -4.19 3.11 -29.62
C ALA A 137 -4.90 3.78 -28.44
N GLU A 138 -5.76 3.06 -27.74
CA GLU A 138 -6.40 3.56 -26.51
C GLU A 138 -5.39 3.74 -25.38
N LYS A 139 -4.49 2.76 -25.16
CA LYS A 139 -3.39 2.90 -24.19
C LYS A 139 -2.54 4.14 -24.48
N LEU A 140 -2.20 4.35 -25.75
CA LEU A 140 -1.43 5.50 -26.19
C LEU A 140 -2.13 6.82 -25.84
N ASP A 141 -3.41 6.94 -26.13
CA ASP A 141 -4.21 8.12 -25.81
C ASP A 141 -4.28 8.39 -24.31
N ILE A 142 -4.56 7.35 -23.51
CA ILE A 142 -4.62 7.46 -22.05
C ILE A 142 -3.26 7.91 -21.48
N TYR A 143 -2.15 7.29 -21.90
CA TYR A 143 -0.83 7.68 -21.37
C TYR A 143 -0.38 9.07 -21.87
N LYS A 144 -0.78 9.52 -23.06
CA LYS A 144 -0.57 10.91 -23.49
C LYS A 144 -1.31 11.90 -22.58
N LYS A 145 -2.56 11.58 -22.20
CA LYS A 145 -3.32 12.39 -21.26
C LYS A 145 -2.70 12.36 -19.86
N ALA A 146 -2.20 11.20 -19.41
CA ALA A 146 -1.48 11.07 -18.15
C ALA A 146 -0.20 11.93 -18.13
N VAL A 147 0.59 11.92 -19.20
CA VAL A 147 1.78 12.80 -19.33
C VAL A 147 1.40 14.27 -19.31
N ALA A 148 0.33 14.66 -20.02
CA ALA A 148 -0.13 16.05 -20.05
C ALA A 148 -0.56 16.57 -18.68
N GLN A 149 -1.20 15.72 -17.87
CA GLN A 149 -1.72 16.07 -16.54
C GLN A 149 -0.66 15.92 -15.44
N TYR A 150 0.18 14.89 -15.53
CA TYR A 150 1.17 14.50 -14.51
C TYR A 150 2.59 14.41 -15.09
N SER A 151 3.05 15.48 -15.74
CA SER A 151 4.34 15.55 -16.44
C SER A 151 5.57 15.33 -15.56
N ASN A 152 5.43 15.44 -14.24
CA ASN A 152 6.51 15.22 -13.27
C ASN A 152 6.49 13.82 -12.63
N ASP A 153 5.58 12.96 -13.04
CA ASP A 153 5.56 11.56 -12.61
C ASP A 153 6.27 10.69 -13.67
N TYR A 154 7.39 10.07 -13.30
CA TYR A 154 8.19 9.26 -14.22
C TYR A 154 7.42 8.10 -14.83
N ARG A 155 6.43 7.55 -14.10
CA ARG A 155 5.62 6.40 -14.52
C ARG A 155 4.83 6.71 -15.78
N THR A 156 4.30 7.93 -15.91
CA THR A 156 3.54 8.36 -17.08
C THR A 156 4.39 8.33 -18.35
N HIS A 157 5.63 8.86 -18.27
CA HIS A 157 6.58 8.84 -19.37
C HIS A 157 7.09 7.43 -19.67
N ASN A 158 7.41 6.64 -18.63
CA ASN A 158 7.86 5.26 -18.79
C ASN A 158 6.83 4.41 -19.53
N ASN A 159 5.55 4.50 -19.11
CA ASN A 159 4.48 3.71 -19.69
C ASN A 159 4.09 4.18 -21.09
N LEU A 160 4.15 5.50 -21.35
CA LEU A 160 4.00 6.02 -22.71
C LEU A 160 5.12 5.51 -23.61
N GLY A 161 6.36 5.49 -23.13
CA GLY A 161 7.51 4.92 -23.85
C GLY A 161 7.34 3.45 -24.19
N MET A 162 6.81 2.67 -23.24
CA MET A 162 6.53 1.25 -23.45
C MET A 162 5.51 1.03 -24.60
N VAL A 163 4.45 1.85 -24.66
CA VAL A 163 3.46 1.73 -25.75
C VAL A 163 4.08 2.11 -27.09
N TYR A 164 4.87 3.19 -27.15
CA TYR A 164 5.60 3.55 -28.39
C TYR A 164 6.55 2.44 -28.83
N PHE A 165 7.28 1.86 -27.88
CA PHE A 165 8.20 0.74 -28.18
C PHE A 165 7.45 -0.47 -28.76
N THR A 166 6.32 -0.85 -28.15
CA THR A 166 5.45 -1.95 -28.61
C THR A 166 4.90 -1.69 -30.02
N GLN A 167 4.70 -0.42 -30.40
CA GLN A 167 4.28 -0.02 -31.74
C GLN A 167 5.45 0.07 -32.74
N GLY A 168 6.67 -0.26 -32.33
CA GLY A 168 7.87 -0.14 -33.17
C GLY A 168 8.41 1.27 -33.30
N ASN A 169 7.82 2.25 -32.60
CA ASN A 169 8.29 3.64 -32.63
C ASN A 169 9.39 3.88 -31.58
N VAL A 170 10.56 3.28 -31.82
CA VAL A 170 11.67 3.27 -30.87
C VAL A 170 12.18 4.68 -30.57
N ALA A 171 12.18 5.59 -31.54
CA ALA A 171 12.64 6.96 -31.33
C ALA A 171 11.79 7.73 -30.32
N GLU A 172 10.46 7.64 -30.41
CA GLU A 172 9.57 8.26 -29.43
C GLU A 172 9.64 7.55 -28.06
N ALA A 173 9.78 6.22 -28.05
CA ALA A 173 9.99 5.47 -26.81
C ALA A 173 11.24 6.00 -26.06
N ARG A 174 12.35 6.16 -26.74
CA ARG A 174 13.60 6.71 -26.16
C ARG A 174 13.43 8.12 -25.59
N ARG A 175 12.70 9.01 -26.30
CA ARG A 175 12.39 10.34 -25.77
C ARG A 175 11.60 10.26 -24.45
N CYS A 176 10.61 9.37 -24.40
CA CYS A 176 9.83 9.15 -23.19
C CYS A 176 10.69 8.57 -22.05
N TYR A 177 11.52 7.56 -22.33
CA TYR A 177 12.42 6.99 -21.33
C TYR A 177 13.49 7.99 -20.86
N ALA A 178 14.01 8.83 -21.74
CA ALA A 178 14.95 9.89 -21.35
C ALA A 178 14.31 10.86 -20.35
N LYS A 179 13.02 11.20 -20.54
CA LYS A 179 12.29 12.03 -19.58
C LYS A 179 12.03 11.29 -18.27
N ALA A 180 11.65 10.01 -18.32
CA ALA A 180 11.48 9.18 -17.14
C ALA A 180 12.79 9.04 -16.34
N LEU A 181 13.94 8.87 -17.01
CA LEU A 181 15.26 8.83 -16.38
C LEU A 181 15.68 10.15 -15.73
N GLN A 182 15.28 11.29 -16.29
CA GLN A 182 15.50 12.59 -15.65
C GLN A 182 14.76 12.70 -14.32
N LEU A 183 13.56 12.13 -14.23
CA LEU A 183 12.72 12.17 -13.04
C LEU A 183 13.08 11.07 -12.02
N ALA A 184 13.51 9.91 -12.50
CA ALA A 184 13.84 8.74 -11.69
C ALA A 184 15.09 7.99 -12.23
N PRO A 185 16.31 8.57 -12.07
CA PRO A 185 17.54 8.06 -12.72
C PRO A 185 17.98 6.68 -12.25
N ASN A 186 17.57 6.28 -11.06
CA ASN A 186 17.93 4.99 -10.45
C ASN A 186 16.73 4.00 -10.38
N ASN A 187 15.62 4.31 -11.03
CA ASN A 187 14.51 3.36 -11.07
C ASN A 187 14.86 2.19 -11.98
N ALA A 188 14.75 0.97 -11.47
CA ALA A 188 15.17 -0.25 -12.16
C ALA A 188 14.38 -0.50 -13.44
N ASP A 189 13.05 -0.34 -13.41
CA ASP A 189 12.18 -0.59 -14.59
C ASP A 189 12.39 0.44 -15.69
N VAL A 190 12.61 1.70 -15.33
CA VAL A 190 12.93 2.76 -16.31
C VAL A 190 14.26 2.47 -16.99
N ASN A 191 15.28 2.10 -16.23
CA ASN A 191 16.59 1.72 -16.77
C ASN A 191 16.51 0.47 -17.65
N TYR A 192 15.72 -0.53 -17.24
CA TYR A 192 15.47 -1.72 -18.05
C TYR A 192 14.86 -1.37 -19.40
N ASN A 193 13.76 -0.61 -19.41
CA ASN A 193 13.06 -0.21 -20.63
C ASN A 193 13.94 0.64 -21.55
N ALA A 194 14.72 1.57 -20.99
CA ALA A 194 15.67 2.37 -21.74
C ALA A 194 16.79 1.49 -22.34
N GLY A 195 17.26 0.49 -21.61
CA GLY A 195 18.25 -0.48 -22.08
C GLY A 195 17.75 -1.32 -23.26
N ILE A 196 16.52 -1.82 -23.16
CA ILE A 196 15.87 -2.57 -24.26
C ILE A 196 15.71 -1.68 -25.51
N ALA A 197 15.29 -0.43 -25.33
CA ALA A 197 15.17 0.51 -26.46
C ALA A 197 16.53 0.84 -27.09
N ALA A 198 17.60 0.95 -26.29
CA ALA A 198 18.94 1.15 -26.79
C ALA A 198 19.44 -0.06 -27.60
N MET A 199 19.15 -1.28 -27.14
CA MET A 199 19.47 -2.49 -27.93
C MET A 199 18.74 -2.52 -29.27
N ALA A 200 17.48 -2.14 -29.31
CA ALA A 200 16.70 -2.08 -30.56
C ALA A 200 17.30 -1.12 -31.60
N GLU A 201 18.04 -0.11 -31.15
CA GLU A 201 18.80 0.82 -32.03
C GLU A 201 20.27 0.43 -32.19
N ASN A 202 20.66 -0.75 -31.70
CA ASN A 202 22.05 -1.24 -31.73
C ASN A 202 23.04 -0.37 -30.95
N ASP A 203 22.57 0.45 -30.01
CA ASP A 203 23.41 1.23 -29.12
C ASP A 203 23.83 0.40 -27.89
N VAL A 204 24.76 -0.52 -28.16
CA VAL A 204 25.26 -1.50 -27.18
C VAL A 204 25.84 -0.83 -25.94
N LYS A 205 26.49 0.33 -26.11
CA LYS A 205 27.12 1.05 -25.00
C LYS A 205 26.08 1.64 -24.03
N GLN A 206 25.06 2.28 -24.57
CA GLN A 206 23.97 2.80 -23.73
C GLN A 206 23.14 1.67 -23.12
N ALA A 207 22.88 0.59 -23.87
CA ALA A 207 22.19 -0.58 -23.36
C ALA A 207 22.91 -1.15 -22.12
N GLU A 208 24.24 -1.31 -22.18
CA GLU A 208 25.05 -1.80 -21.07
C GLU A 208 24.95 -0.88 -19.83
N GLN A 209 25.00 0.43 -20.03
CA GLN A 209 24.88 1.39 -18.94
C GLN A 209 23.51 1.35 -18.26
N TYR A 210 22.44 1.24 -19.02
CA TYR A 210 21.09 1.20 -18.49
C TYR A 210 20.78 -0.14 -17.84
N LEU A 211 21.07 -1.25 -18.52
CA LEU A 211 20.84 -2.58 -17.96
C LEU A 211 21.67 -2.84 -16.71
N GLY A 212 22.87 -2.29 -16.62
CA GLY A 212 23.69 -2.34 -15.40
C GLY A 212 23.04 -1.65 -14.19
N LYS A 213 22.09 -0.72 -14.39
CA LYS A 213 21.31 -0.06 -13.33
C LYS A 213 19.92 -0.67 -13.12
N ALA A 214 19.56 -1.66 -13.91
CA ALA A 214 18.22 -2.27 -13.87
C ALA A 214 18.08 -3.39 -12.83
N ALA A 215 19.00 -3.50 -11.88
CA ALA A 215 18.89 -4.47 -10.80
C ALA A 215 17.61 -4.24 -9.97
N GLY A 216 16.81 -5.29 -9.77
CA GLY A 216 15.53 -5.21 -9.08
C GLY A 216 14.33 -4.84 -9.97
N THR A 217 14.50 -4.80 -11.30
CA THR A 217 13.38 -4.66 -12.24
C THR A 217 12.42 -5.86 -12.18
N ALA A 218 11.15 -5.62 -12.53
CA ALA A 218 10.19 -6.69 -12.79
C ALA A 218 10.42 -7.37 -14.16
N GLY A 219 11.23 -6.77 -15.06
CA GLY A 219 11.60 -7.35 -16.34
C GLY A 219 12.62 -8.50 -16.22
N ASP A 220 12.70 -9.31 -17.26
CA ASP A 220 13.69 -10.40 -17.32
C ASP A 220 15.09 -9.85 -17.67
N ILE A 221 15.81 -9.44 -16.64
CA ILE A 221 17.16 -8.90 -16.76
C ILE A 221 18.15 -9.93 -17.34
N ASN A 222 17.97 -11.21 -17.07
CA ASN A 222 18.88 -12.24 -17.57
C ASN A 222 18.74 -12.40 -19.08
N ALA A 223 17.50 -12.42 -19.60
CA ALA A 223 17.25 -12.45 -21.04
C ALA A 223 17.80 -11.19 -21.73
N ALA A 224 17.59 -10.03 -21.13
CA ALA A 224 18.12 -8.76 -21.67
C ALA A 224 19.64 -8.73 -21.70
N MET A 225 20.30 -9.16 -20.62
CA MET A 225 21.76 -9.27 -20.55
C MET A 225 22.31 -10.31 -21.51
N GLY A 226 21.66 -11.45 -21.65
CA GLY A 226 22.03 -12.48 -22.64
C GLY A 226 21.98 -11.94 -24.07
N THR A 227 20.93 -11.18 -24.40
CA THR A 227 20.80 -10.51 -25.70
C THR A 227 21.92 -9.48 -25.89
N LEU A 228 22.19 -8.66 -24.90
CA LEU A 228 23.26 -7.66 -24.93
C LEU A 228 24.63 -8.31 -25.16
N TYR A 229 24.97 -9.40 -24.44
CA TYR A 229 26.22 -10.13 -24.64
C TYR A 229 26.31 -10.78 -26.02
N THR A 230 25.20 -11.29 -26.56
CA THR A 230 25.13 -11.77 -27.94
C THR A 230 25.45 -10.67 -28.93
N MET A 231 24.90 -9.48 -28.75
CA MET A 231 25.21 -8.30 -29.61
C MET A 231 26.68 -7.89 -29.52
N LYS A 232 27.34 -8.09 -28.37
CA LYS A 232 28.78 -7.86 -28.16
C LYS A 232 29.67 -8.96 -28.73
N GLY A 233 29.11 -10.09 -29.15
CA GLY A 233 29.87 -11.26 -29.56
C GLY A 233 30.45 -12.07 -28.39
N ASP A 234 30.07 -11.77 -27.15
CA ASP A 234 30.47 -12.51 -25.95
C ASP A 234 29.50 -13.67 -25.67
N TYR A 235 29.64 -14.71 -26.44
CA TYR A 235 28.73 -15.87 -26.36
C TYR A 235 28.85 -16.66 -25.06
N ASN A 236 30.00 -16.60 -24.37
CA ASN A 236 30.17 -17.27 -23.08
C ASN A 236 29.34 -16.56 -21.98
N SER A 237 29.42 -15.23 -21.90
CA SER A 237 28.61 -14.45 -20.99
C SER A 237 27.13 -14.52 -21.36
N ALA A 238 26.79 -14.53 -22.65
CA ALA A 238 25.41 -14.69 -23.11
C ALA A 238 24.81 -16.02 -22.62
N LYS A 239 25.54 -17.11 -22.80
CA LYS A 239 25.12 -18.45 -22.32
C LYS A 239 24.92 -18.46 -20.80
N THR A 240 25.80 -17.82 -20.06
CA THR A 240 25.69 -17.72 -18.60
C THR A 240 24.45 -16.92 -18.20
N ALA A 241 24.19 -15.79 -18.86
CA ALA A 241 23.05 -14.93 -18.57
C ALA A 241 21.71 -15.59 -18.86
N TYR A 242 21.62 -16.30 -19.98
CA TYR A 242 20.41 -17.06 -20.32
C TYR A 242 20.19 -18.28 -19.41
N GLY A 243 21.21 -18.83 -18.77
CA GLY A 243 21.12 -20.06 -18.00
C GLY A 243 20.93 -21.32 -18.87
N ASN A 244 20.74 -22.47 -18.24
CA ASN A 244 20.61 -23.74 -18.94
C ASN A 244 19.32 -23.88 -19.76
N GLU A 245 18.28 -23.08 -19.50
CA GLU A 245 16.99 -23.13 -20.21
C GLU A 245 17.01 -22.41 -21.57
N ALA A 246 17.93 -21.50 -21.75
CA ALA A 246 18.00 -20.66 -22.96
C ALA A 246 18.69 -21.35 -24.16
N THR A 247 19.23 -22.54 -23.98
CA THR A 247 19.92 -23.29 -25.07
C THR A 247 19.03 -23.63 -26.25
N ASN A 248 17.70 -23.64 -26.08
CA ASN A 248 16.78 -23.97 -27.17
C ASN A 248 16.39 -22.75 -28.04
N ASN A 249 16.39 -21.53 -27.51
CA ASN A 249 15.99 -20.34 -28.29
C ASN A 249 17.15 -19.53 -28.85
N ALA A 250 18.31 -19.51 -28.21
CA ALA A 250 19.48 -18.77 -28.67
C ALA A 250 20.32 -19.53 -29.72
N ALA A 251 20.12 -20.86 -29.83
CA ALA A 251 20.83 -21.69 -30.81
C ALA A 251 20.16 -21.70 -32.21
N VAL A 252 19.00 -21.04 -32.35
CA VAL A 252 18.21 -21.06 -33.60
C VAL A 252 18.34 -19.75 -34.38
N GLN A 253 19.08 -18.78 -33.88
CA GLN A 253 19.41 -17.55 -34.60
C GLN A 253 20.91 -17.42 -34.83
#